data_63ef535054336aa94c868409dfe4e26a
#
_entry.id   63ef535054336aa94c868409dfe4e26a
#
_cell.length_a   1.000
_cell.length_b   1.000
_cell.length_c   1.000
_cell.angle_alpha   90.00
_cell.angle_beta   90.00
_cell.angle_gamma   90.00
#
_symmetry.space_group_name_H-M   'P 1'
#
loop_
_entity.id
_entity.type
_entity.pdbx_description
1 polymer ?
#
loop_
_entity_poly.entity_id
_entity_poly.type
_entity_poly.pdbx_seq_one_letter_code
_entity_poly.pdbx_strand_id
1 'polypeptide(L)'
;MLGKTVDRTRRGTTTGIATSVSAAGVILFALILMSGFVPRKSLVIGAISLAAVLWVAAAALFSTLREEDQPGEAKGSIGLSELSLLWKDADLGKFVIARVLLLPTALAPPYIVLLAANAGDNRFGALGAMVLASALASLVSSYIWGRLADRSSRKVLIFTGLVAAAFLALAVGLSWSGLMGTIWASPVALFGLMIGYQGVRLGRSTYLVDMSPKDDRAAYTAVSNTSVGVMLLAFGAASSALAIAGPDMVLIVYAGICVVASGVAFTMKEVSE
;
A
#
# COMPACT_ATOMS: atom_id res chain seq x y z
N MET A 1 -16.79 10.75 -2.89
CA MET A 1 -16.68 12.09 -3.52
C MET A 1 -16.42 12.04 -5.02
N LEU A 2 -15.35 11.46 -5.55
CA LEU A 2 -15.14 11.36 -7.01
C LEU A 2 -16.33 10.77 -7.79
N GLY A 3 -17.10 9.90 -7.16
CA GLY A 3 -18.29 9.31 -7.73
C GLY A 3 -19.48 10.25 -7.90
N LYS A 4 -19.55 11.34 -7.15
CA LYS A 4 -20.65 12.31 -7.17
C LYS A 4 -20.31 13.59 -7.98
N THR A 5 -19.02 13.94 -8.07
CA THR A 5 -18.58 15.22 -8.66
C THR A 5 -18.00 15.13 -10.07
N VAL A 6 -17.62 13.93 -10.54
CA VAL A 6 -17.00 13.72 -11.84
C VAL A 6 -17.80 12.71 -12.64
N ASP A 7 -18.16 13.07 -13.89
CA ASP A 7 -18.82 12.18 -14.84
C ASP A 7 -18.06 10.86 -14.99
N ARG A 8 -18.80 9.75 -15.10
CA ARG A 8 -18.22 8.39 -15.22
C ARG A 8 -17.16 8.30 -16.32
N THR A 9 -17.35 9.00 -17.42
CA THR A 9 -16.43 9.03 -18.58
C THR A 9 -15.12 9.76 -18.32
N ARG A 10 -15.06 10.68 -17.34
CA ARG A 10 -13.88 11.51 -17.03
C ARG A 10 -13.14 11.08 -15.77
N ARG A 11 -13.70 10.18 -14.98
CA ARG A 11 -13.07 9.73 -13.70
C ARG A 11 -11.71 9.10 -13.92
N GLY A 12 -11.58 8.23 -14.92
CA GLY A 12 -10.32 7.59 -15.26
C GLY A 12 -9.25 8.61 -15.68
N THR A 13 -9.61 9.55 -16.55
CA THR A 13 -8.70 10.60 -17.03
C THR A 13 -8.23 11.50 -15.88
N THR A 14 -9.15 11.94 -15.01
CA THR A 14 -8.81 12.82 -13.89
C THR A 14 -7.89 12.12 -12.89
N THR A 15 -8.20 10.86 -12.54
CA THR A 15 -7.38 10.06 -11.65
C THR A 15 -6.01 9.75 -12.28
N GLY A 16 -5.98 9.46 -13.59
CA GLY A 16 -4.77 9.20 -14.34
C GLY A 16 -3.83 10.42 -14.38
N ILE A 17 -4.36 11.60 -14.66
CA ILE A 17 -3.58 12.86 -14.66
C ILE A 17 -3.02 13.14 -13.25
N ALA A 18 -3.84 13.02 -12.20
CA ALA A 18 -3.40 13.22 -10.82
C ALA A 18 -2.28 12.25 -10.43
N THR A 19 -2.40 10.98 -10.80
CA THR A 19 -1.37 9.97 -10.54
C THR A 19 -0.09 10.26 -11.32
N SER A 20 -0.19 10.68 -12.59
CA SER A 20 0.98 11.00 -13.42
C SER A 20 1.72 12.24 -12.92
N VAL A 21 1.01 13.28 -12.51
CA VAL A 21 1.62 14.49 -11.93
C VAL A 21 2.31 14.17 -10.61
N SER A 22 1.66 13.37 -9.75
CA SER A 22 2.27 12.91 -8.49
C SER A 22 3.54 12.08 -8.75
N ALA A 23 3.49 11.15 -9.70
CA ALA A 23 4.66 10.33 -10.04
C ALA A 23 5.81 11.16 -10.59
N ALA A 24 5.52 12.13 -11.47
CA ALA A 24 6.53 13.06 -12.00
C ALA A 24 7.19 13.88 -10.88
N GLY A 25 6.40 14.39 -9.93
CA GLY A 25 6.91 15.10 -8.75
C GLY A 25 7.83 14.23 -7.89
N VAL A 26 7.46 12.98 -7.64
CA VAL A 26 8.28 12.03 -6.85
C VAL A 26 9.58 11.69 -7.60
N ILE A 27 9.52 11.48 -8.93
CA ILE A 27 10.71 11.21 -9.74
C ILE A 27 11.66 12.40 -9.71
N LEU A 28 11.14 13.62 -9.91
CA LEU A 28 11.94 14.83 -9.84
C LEU A 28 12.62 14.97 -8.47
N PHE A 29 11.89 14.76 -7.39
CA PHE A 29 12.44 14.77 -6.03
C PHE A 29 13.54 13.72 -5.85
N ALA A 30 13.34 12.50 -6.34
CA ALA A 30 14.33 11.43 -6.28
C ALA A 30 15.62 11.80 -7.04
N LEU A 31 15.49 12.40 -8.23
CA LEU A 31 16.64 12.86 -9.02
C LEU A 31 17.42 13.99 -8.31
N ILE A 32 16.72 14.94 -7.70
CA ILE A 32 17.35 15.99 -6.89
C ILE A 32 18.09 15.39 -5.69
N LEU A 33 17.48 14.40 -5.02
CA LEU A 33 18.10 13.72 -3.90
C LEU A 33 19.37 12.96 -4.32
N MET A 34 19.35 12.33 -5.51
CA MET A 34 20.50 11.61 -6.06
C MET A 34 21.62 12.55 -6.55
N SER A 35 21.29 13.73 -7.00
CA SER A 35 22.25 14.69 -7.55
C SER A 35 23.25 15.23 -6.51
N GLY A 36 22.87 15.21 -5.22
CA GLY A 36 23.71 15.74 -4.14
C GLY A 36 23.90 17.25 -4.13
N PHE A 37 23.25 18.00 -5.04
CA PHE A 37 23.40 19.47 -5.13
C PHE A 37 22.85 20.23 -3.90
N VAL A 38 21.89 19.63 -3.20
CA VAL A 38 21.25 20.26 -2.04
C VAL A 38 21.56 19.46 -0.77
N PRO A 39 21.95 20.14 0.33
CA PRO A 39 22.15 19.45 1.60
C PRO A 39 20.91 18.68 2.04
N ARG A 40 21.10 17.40 2.45
CA ARG A 40 20.00 16.48 2.83
C ARG A 40 19.03 17.11 3.81
N LYS A 41 19.54 17.77 4.85
CA LYS A 41 18.71 18.39 5.88
C LYS A 41 17.76 19.43 5.29
N SER A 42 18.25 20.29 4.42
CA SER A 42 17.44 21.32 3.74
C SER A 42 16.43 20.71 2.80
N LEU A 43 16.80 19.65 2.07
CA LEU A 43 15.92 18.97 1.12
C LEU A 43 14.78 18.23 1.83
N VAL A 44 15.08 17.53 2.93
CA VAL A 44 14.07 16.85 3.75
C VAL A 44 13.13 17.85 4.42
N ILE A 45 13.67 18.92 5.02
CA ILE A 45 12.84 19.98 5.62
C ILE A 45 11.95 20.63 4.56
N GLY A 46 12.51 20.96 3.39
CA GLY A 46 11.75 21.54 2.28
C GLY A 46 10.63 20.63 1.80
N ALA A 47 10.89 19.31 1.66
CA ALA A 47 9.90 18.34 1.28
C ALA A 47 8.75 18.22 2.31
N ILE A 48 9.09 18.17 3.59
CA ILE A 48 8.10 18.12 4.68
C ILE A 48 7.27 19.40 4.71
N SER A 49 7.91 20.57 4.56
CA SER A 49 7.22 21.87 4.53
C SER A 49 6.28 21.96 3.32
N LEU A 50 6.74 21.53 2.14
CA LEU A 50 5.92 21.50 0.95
C LEU A 50 4.71 20.55 1.14
N ALA A 51 4.92 19.36 1.68
CA ALA A 51 3.85 18.42 1.98
C ALA A 51 2.82 19.04 2.94
N ALA A 52 3.26 19.71 4.01
CA ALA A 52 2.39 20.38 4.95
C ALA A 52 1.51 21.46 4.26
N VAL A 53 2.14 22.31 3.44
CA VAL A 53 1.41 23.34 2.68
C VAL A 53 0.39 22.71 1.72
N LEU A 54 0.78 21.65 1.00
CA LEU A 54 -0.13 20.96 0.08
C LEU A 54 -1.32 20.30 0.82
N TRP A 55 -1.09 19.76 2.02
CA TRP A 55 -2.16 19.21 2.85
C TRP A 55 -3.14 20.30 3.32
N VAL A 56 -2.64 21.45 3.75
CA VAL A 56 -3.49 22.59 4.14
C VAL A 56 -4.28 23.10 2.93
N ALA A 57 -3.63 23.24 1.77
CA ALA A 57 -4.31 23.64 0.54
C ALA A 57 -5.39 22.62 0.12
N ALA A 58 -5.09 21.34 0.22
CA ALA A 58 -6.08 20.28 -0.03
C ALA A 58 -7.27 20.37 0.93
N ALA A 59 -7.04 20.57 2.24
CA ALA A 59 -8.09 20.75 3.22
C ALA A 59 -8.96 21.97 2.92
N ALA A 60 -8.34 23.10 2.54
CA ALA A 60 -9.06 24.30 2.15
C ALA A 60 -9.91 24.07 0.88
N LEU A 61 -9.38 23.37 -0.12
CA LEU A 61 -10.16 22.99 -1.30
C LEU A 61 -11.31 22.05 -0.96
N PHE A 62 -11.08 21.06 -0.10
CA PHE A 62 -12.13 20.14 0.35
C PHE A 62 -13.25 20.85 1.11
N SER A 63 -12.95 21.89 1.89
CA SER A 63 -13.95 22.66 2.64
C SER A 63 -14.88 23.48 1.72
N THR A 64 -14.48 23.74 0.47
CA THR A 64 -15.31 24.44 -0.52
C THR A 64 -16.29 23.52 -1.26
N LEU A 65 -16.12 22.19 -1.14
CA LEU A 65 -16.99 21.22 -1.78
C LEU A 65 -18.33 21.14 -1.04
N ARG A 66 -19.42 21.50 -1.73
CA ARG A 66 -20.77 21.28 -1.23
C ARG A 66 -21.21 19.87 -1.61
N GLU A 67 -21.53 19.06 -0.62
CA GLU A 67 -22.16 17.76 -0.83
C GLU A 67 -23.67 17.99 -0.89
N GLU A 68 -24.33 17.52 -1.95
CA GLU A 68 -25.80 17.46 -1.97
C GLU A 68 -26.25 16.30 -1.08
N ASP A 69 -27.06 16.59 -0.08
CA ASP A 69 -27.68 15.58 0.78
C ASP A 69 -28.60 14.69 -0.06
N GLN A 70 -28.27 13.43 -0.21
CA GLN A 70 -29.18 12.47 -0.81
C GLN A 70 -30.15 11.95 0.25
N PRO A 71 -31.48 12.11 0.06
CA PRO A 71 -32.47 11.55 0.97
C PRO A 71 -32.30 10.02 1.02
N GLY A 72 -31.82 9.47 2.14
CA GLY A 72 -31.68 8.03 2.36
C GLY A 72 -30.31 7.59 2.90
N GLU A 73 -29.25 8.42 2.84
CA GLU A 73 -27.92 8.05 3.36
C GLU A 73 -27.77 8.23 4.89
N ALA A 74 -28.73 8.84 5.58
CA ALA A 74 -28.70 9.03 7.03
C ALA A 74 -29.28 7.84 7.80
N LYS A 75 -28.89 6.62 7.50
CA LYS A 75 -29.17 5.48 8.37
C LYS A 75 -27.95 5.18 9.24
N GLY A 76 -27.98 5.78 10.43
CA GLY A 76 -27.22 5.34 11.59
C GLY A 76 -25.69 5.57 11.48
N SER A 77 -25.08 6.06 12.56
CA SER A 77 -23.64 5.92 12.73
C SER A 77 -23.31 4.42 12.61
N ILE A 78 -22.40 4.07 11.69
CA ILE A 78 -21.86 2.72 11.59
C ILE A 78 -21.22 2.41 12.95
N GLY A 79 -21.95 1.68 13.79
CA GLY A 79 -21.55 1.38 15.15
C GLY A 79 -20.66 0.14 15.23
N LEU A 80 -20.11 -0.13 16.41
CA LEU A 80 -19.39 -1.37 16.71
C LEU A 80 -20.25 -2.63 16.48
N SER A 81 -21.58 -2.50 16.46
CA SER A 81 -22.53 -3.55 16.12
C SER A 81 -22.31 -4.12 14.71
N GLU A 82 -21.85 -3.30 13.76
CA GLU A 82 -21.58 -3.72 12.39
C GLU A 82 -20.37 -4.68 12.29
N LEU A 83 -19.49 -4.71 13.29
CA LEU A 83 -18.41 -5.71 13.36
C LEU A 83 -18.95 -7.14 13.41
N SER A 84 -20.21 -7.33 13.81
CA SER A 84 -20.87 -8.63 13.73
C SER A 84 -20.98 -9.19 12.31
N LEU A 85 -20.89 -8.34 11.27
CA LEU A 85 -20.84 -8.75 9.87
C LEU A 85 -19.67 -9.68 9.56
N LEU A 86 -18.52 -9.52 10.26
CA LEU A 86 -17.37 -10.43 10.10
C LEU A 86 -17.69 -11.89 10.42
N TRP A 87 -18.65 -12.10 11.29
CA TRP A 87 -19.06 -13.45 11.72
C TRP A 87 -20.29 -13.93 10.96
N LYS A 88 -21.12 -13.01 10.46
CA LYS A 88 -22.33 -13.32 9.70
C LYS A 88 -22.04 -13.63 8.24
N ASP A 89 -21.05 -12.95 7.66
CA ASP A 89 -20.62 -13.14 6.27
C ASP A 89 -19.20 -13.73 6.24
N ALA A 90 -19.12 -15.02 5.95
CA ALA A 90 -17.86 -15.77 5.89
C ALA A 90 -16.94 -15.27 4.76
N ASP A 91 -17.50 -14.74 3.66
CA ASP A 91 -16.71 -14.23 2.55
C ASP A 91 -16.04 -12.89 2.92
N LEU A 92 -16.79 -12.01 3.62
CA LEU A 92 -16.21 -10.78 4.22
C LEU A 92 -15.13 -11.13 5.24
N GLY A 93 -15.37 -12.13 6.11
CA GLY A 93 -14.39 -12.59 7.09
C GLY A 93 -13.08 -13.05 6.43
N LYS A 94 -13.17 -13.92 5.40
CA LYS A 94 -11.98 -14.37 4.65
C LYS A 94 -11.24 -13.23 3.98
N PHE A 95 -11.97 -12.30 3.37
CA PHE A 95 -11.38 -11.13 2.74
C PHE A 95 -10.65 -10.24 3.75
N VAL A 96 -11.24 -9.98 4.91
CA VAL A 96 -10.59 -9.18 5.97
C VAL A 96 -9.34 -9.89 6.48
N ILE A 97 -9.39 -11.21 6.70
CA ILE A 97 -8.21 -12.00 7.08
C ILE A 97 -7.11 -11.88 6.02
N ALA A 98 -7.43 -12.07 4.74
CA ALA A 98 -6.46 -11.91 3.67
C ALA A 98 -5.84 -10.50 3.64
N ARG A 99 -6.65 -9.43 3.82
CA ARG A 99 -6.17 -8.04 3.91
C ARG A 99 -5.23 -7.82 5.10
N VAL A 100 -5.58 -8.36 6.26
CA VAL A 100 -4.74 -8.28 7.48
C VAL A 100 -3.41 -8.97 7.26
N LEU A 101 -3.42 -10.17 6.69
CA LEU A 101 -2.20 -10.92 6.38
C LEU A 101 -1.35 -10.28 5.27
N LEU A 102 -1.89 -9.37 4.48
CA LEU A 102 -1.15 -8.58 3.48
C LEU A 102 -0.60 -7.25 4.04
N LEU A 103 -0.87 -6.89 5.32
CA LEU A 103 -0.30 -5.70 5.97
C LEU A 103 1.23 -5.63 5.95
N PRO A 104 1.98 -6.75 6.04
CA PRO A 104 3.42 -6.75 5.88
C PRO A 104 3.94 -6.01 4.65
N THR A 105 3.19 -6.03 3.53
CA THR A 105 3.59 -5.31 2.32
C THR A 105 3.71 -3.79 2.53
N ALA A 106 2.91 -3.23 3.45
CA ALA A 106 2.93 -1.82 3.80
C ALA A 106 3.92 -1.50 4.93
N LEU A 107 4.18 -2.45 5.83
CA LEU A 107 5.02 -2.27 7.01
C LEU A 107 6.49 -2.63 6.77
N ALA A 108 6.82 -3.38 5.71
CA ALA A 108 8.17 -3.86 5.45
C ALA A 108 9.17 -2.82 4.93
N PRO A 109 8.79 -1.75 4.17
CA PRO A 109 9.76 -0.81 3.61
C PRO A 109 10.76 -0.22 4.61
N PRO A 110 10.37 0.22 5.82
CA PRO A 110 11.33 0.73 6.81
C PRO A 110 12.42 -0.28 7.19
N TYR A 111 12.08 -1.57 7.24
CA TYR A 111 13.03 -2.63 7.59
C TYR A 111 14.03 -2.91 6.46
N ILE A 112 13.63 -2.79 5.19
CA ILE A 112 14.57 -2.87 4.05
C ILE A 112 15.54 -1.69 4.10
N VAL A 113 15.04 -0.48 4.38
CA VAL A 113 15.89 0.71 4.56
C VAL A 113 16.86 0.52 5.72
N LEU A 114 16.40 -0.07 6.83
CA LEU A 114 17.25 -0.33 8.00
C LEU A 114 18.32 -1.39 7.70
N LEU A 115 17.99 -2.44 6.95
CA LEU A 115 18.99 -3.43 6.49
C LEU A 115 20.07 -2.78 5.64
N ALA A 116 19.71 -1.89 4.71
CA ALA A 116 20.67 -1.18 3.88
C ALA A 116 21.56 -0.26 4.73
N ALA A 117 20.98 0.47 5.69
CA ALA A 117 21.73 1.34 6.59
C ALA A 117 22.71 0.55 7.47
N ASN A 118 22.31 -0.59 8.00
CA ASN A 118 23.15 -1.47 8.81
C ASN A 118 24.31 -2.08 7.99
N ALA A 119 24.12 -2.28 6.69
CA ALA A 119 25.16 -2.75 5.77
C ALA A 119 26.14 -1.65 5.33
N GLY A 120 26.03 -0.43 5.89
CA GLY A 120 26.92 0.67 5.59
C GLY A 120 26.56 1.48 4.34
N ASP A 121 25.39 1.24 3.75
CA ASP A 121 24.88 2.01 2.59
C ASP A 121 24.25 3.34 3.06
N ASN A 122 25.12 4.20 3.61
CA ASN A 122 24.72 5.54 4.06
C ASN A 122 24.79 6.59 2.95
N ARG A 123 24.89 6.18 1.69
CA ARG A 123 25.04 7.09 0.55
C ARG A 123 23.70 7.75 0.21
N PHE A 124 23.74 9.04 -0.07
CA PHE A 124 22.56 9.81 -0.53
C PHE A 124 21.90 9.20 -1.76
N GLY A 125 22.71 8.62 -2.67
CA GLY A 125 22.23 7.94 -3.86
C GLY A 125 21.30 6.77 -3.56
N ALA A 126 21.54 6.03 -2.48
CA ALA A 126 20.73 4.87 -2.13
C ALA A 126 19.28 5.24 -1.77
N LEU A 127 19.08 6.27 -0.95
CA LEU A 127 17.72 6.74 -0.63
C LEU A 127 16.98 7.27 -1.86
N GLY A 128 17.67 8.06 -2.71
CA GLY A 128 17.12 8.54 -3.97
C GLY A 128 16.76 7.38 -4.91
N ALA A 129 17.64 6.38 -5.02
CA ALA A 129 17.39 5.18 -5.81
C ALA A 129 16.21 4.37 -5.28
N MET A 130 16.03 4.24 -3.96
CA MET A 130 14.86 3.59 -3.36
C MET A 130 13.57 4.34 -3.65
N VAL A 131 13.58 5.68 -3.55
CA VAL A 131 12.41 6.51 -3.89
C VAL A 131 12.08 6.38 -5.37
N LEU A 132 13.08 6.43 -6.25
CA LEU A 132 12.91 6.22 -7.68
C LEU A 132 12.35 4.82 -7.99
N ALA A 133 12.90 3.78 -7.35
CA ALA A 133 12.42 2.41 -7.48
C ALA A 133 10.94 2.28 -7.08
N SER A 134 10.53 2.93 -5.98
CA SER A 134 9.14 2.95 -5.53
C SER A 134 8.20 3.65 -6.52
N ALA A 135 8.66 4.78 -7.11
CA ALA A 135 7.89 5.50 -8.12
C ALA A 135 7.73 4.69 -9.41
N LEU A 136 8.81 4.07 -9.89
CA LEU A 136 8.79 3.19 -11.06
C LEU A 136 7.91 1.95 -10.81
N ALA A 137 7.99 1.35 -9.62
CA ALA A 137 7.12 0.24 -9.23
C ALA A 137 5.64 0.64 -9.31
N SER A 138 5.29 1.84 -8.86
CA SER A 138 3.91 2.35 -8.94
C SER A 138 3.42 2.46 -10.39
N LEU A 139 4.26 2.95 -11.30
CA LEU A 139 3.91 3.07 -12.73
C LEU A 139 3.71 1.69 -13.38
N VAL A 140 4.68 0.79 -13.20
CA VAL A 140 4.66 -0.56 -13.77
C VAL A 140 3.49 -1.38 -13.21
N SER A 141 3.25 -1.26 -11.91
CA SER A 141 2.17 -1.97 -11.21
C SER A 141 0.79 -1.63 -11.73
N SER A 142 0.55 -0.38 -12.09
CA SER A 142 -0.76 0.07 -12.59
C SER A 142 -1.18 -0.71 -13.83
N TYR A 143 -0.24 -0.97 -14.72
CA TYR A 143 -0.49 -1.74 -15.95
C TYR A 143 -0.67 -3.23 -15.67
N ILE A 144 0.24 -3.83 -14.88
CA ILE A 144 0.24 -5.26 -14.59
C ILE A 144 -1.04 -5.64 -13.83
N TRP A 145 -1.26 -4.97 -12.70
CA TRP A 145 -2.37 -5.32 -11.82
C TRP A 145 -3.72 -4.85 -12.34
N GLY A 146 -3.77 -3.73 -13.11
CA GLY A 146 -4.99 -3.29 -13.76
C GLY A 146 -5.57 -4.36 -14.68
N ARG A 147 -4.74 -4.89 -15.60
CA ARG A 147 -5.17 -5.96 -16.50
C ARG A 147 -5.56 -7.26 -15.79
N LEU A 148 -4.87 -7.58 -14.70
CA LEU A 148 -5.20 -8.79 -13.95
C LEU A 148 -6.48 -8.59 -13.13
N ALA A 149 -6.68 -7.39 -12.56
CA ALA A 149 -7.89 -7.04 -11.79
C ALA A 149 -9.15 -7.08 -12.65
N ASP A 150 -9.06 -6.66 -13.92
CA ASP A 150 -10.16 -6.75 -14.88
C ASP A 150 -10.63 -8.20 -15.14
N ARG A 151 -9.77 -9.18 -14.87
CA ARG A 151 -10.06 -10.60 -15.04
C ARG A 151 -10.39 -11.29 -13.72
N SER A 152 -9.71 -10.93 -12.65
CA SER A 152 -9.89 -11.55 -11.33
C SER A 152 -9.18 -10.73 -10.25
N SER A 153 -9.96 -10.02 -9.46
CA SER A 153 -9.46 -9.31 -8.28
C SER A 153 -8.90 -10.26 -7.21
N ARG A 154 -9.43 -11.48 -7.12
CA ARG A 154 -8.90 -12.55 -6.26
C ARG A 154 -7.47 -12.95 -6.65
N LYS A 155 -7.21 -13.19 -7.95
CA LYS A 155 -5.87 -13.55 -8.44
C LYS A 155 -4.86 -12.44 -8.18
N VAL A 156 -5.26 -11.17 -8.26
CA VAL A 156 -4.39 -10.04 -7.88
C VAL A 156 -3.93 -10.21 -6.44
N LEU A 157 -4.83 -10.48 -5.49
CA LEU A 157 -4.46 -10.66 -4.08
C LEU A 157 -3.52 -11.86 -3.86
N ILE A 158 -3.73 -12.97 -4.58
CA ILE A 158 -2.86 -14.15 -4.51
C ILE A 158 -1.46 -13.81 -5.00
N PHE A 159 -1.34 -13.28 -6.22
CA PHE A 159 -0.03 -13.03 -6.81
C PHE A 159 0.74 -11.91 -6.10
N THR A 160 0.05 -10.90 -5.58
CA THR A 160 0.71 -9.81 -4.84
C THR A 160 1.34 -10.29 -3.54
N GLY A 161 0.70 -11.23 -2.83
CA GLY A 161 1.28 -11.85 -1.64
C GLY A 161 2.53 -12.68 -1.98
N LEU A 162 2.49 -13.46 -3.07
CA LEU A 162 3.66 -14.24 -3.51
C LEU A 162 4.81 -13.34 -3.98
N VAL A 163 4.51 -12.29 -4.75
CA VAL A 163 5.52 -11.31 -5.19
C VAL A 163 6.16 -10.63 -3.98
N ALA A 164 5.35 -10.18 -3.03
CA ALA A 164 5.86 -9.55 -1.81
C ALA A 164 6.74 -10.53 -1.01
N ALA A 165 6.29 -11.77 -0.81
CA ALA A 165 7.06 -12.80 -0.11
C ALA A 165 8.41 -13.06 -0.77
N ALA A 166 8.43 -13.18 -2.12
CA ALA A 166 9.66 -13.40 -2.87
C ALA A 166 10.67 -12.26 -2.70
N PHE A 167 10.22 -11.00 -2.76
CA PHE A 167 11.13 -9.86 -2.62
C PHE A 167 11.53 -9.57 -1.16
N LEU A 168 10.71 -9.94 -0.18
CA LEU A 168 11.10 -9.94 1.22
C LEU A 168 12.17 -11.00 1.49
N ALA A 169 11.99 -12.22 0.97
CA ALA A 169 13.00 -13.27 1.05
C ALA A 169 14.30 -12.88 0.31
N LEU A 170 14.19 -12.22 -0.85
CA LEU A 170 15.33 -11.67 -1.57
C LEU A 170 16.10 -10.65 -0.72
N ALA A 171 15.39 -9.72 -0.06
CA ALA A 171 16.02 -8.72 0.80
C ALA A 171 16.82 -9.38 1.93
N VAL A 172 16.27 -10.41 2.56
CA VAL A 172 16.96 -11.19 3.60
C VAL A 172 18.16 -11.93 3.02
N GLY A 173 18.01 -12.59 1.88
CA GLY A 173 19.11 -13.29 1.18
C GLY A 173 20.26 -12.36 0.81
N LEU A 174 19.95 -11.14 0.32
CA LEU A 174 20.95 -10.10 0.04
C LEU A 174 21.63 -9.60 1.31
N SER A 175 20.92 -9.53 2.44
CA SER A 175 21.50 -9.17 3.73
C SER A 175 22.49 -10.23 4.21
N TRP A 176 22.10 -11.50 4.21
CA TRP A 176 22.95 -12.61 4.67
C TRP A 176 24.15 -12.88 3.77
N SER A 177 24.04 -12.59 2.47
CA SER A 177 25.17 -12.69 1.55
C SER A 177 26.14 -11.49 1.62
N GLY A 178 25.85 -10.49 2.46
CA GLY A 178 26.66 -9.26 2.54
C GLY A 178 26.50 -8.30 1.35
N LEU A 179 25.56 -8.58 0.44
CA LEU A 179 25.33 -7.76 -0.76
C LEU A 179 24.40 -6.57 -0.52
N MET A 180 23.74 -6.49 0.65
CA MET A 180 22.77 -5.43 0.95
C MET A 180 23.39 -4.02 0.97
N GLY A 181 24.71 -3.91 1.20
CA GLY A 181 25.46 -2.64 1.10
C GLY A 181 25.77 -2.20 -0.34
N THR A 182 25.38 -2.96 -1.36
CA THR A 182 25.55 -2.57 -2.77
C THR A 182 24.46 -1.60 -3.20
N ILE A 183 24.79 -0.66 -4.08
CA ILE A 183 23.89 0.45 -4.50
C ILE A 183 22.59 -0.03 -5.15
N TRP A 184 22.55 -1.25 -5.69
CA TRP A 184 21.39 -1.81 -6.40
C TRP A 184 20.50 -2.72 -5.52
N ALA A 185 21.04 -3.31 -4.44
CA ALA A 185 20.38 -4.36 -3.68
C ALA A 185 19.08 -3.86 -3.00
N SER A 186 19.19 -2.79 -2.24
CA SER A 186 18.03 -2.21 -1.54
C SER A 186 16.98 -1.63 -2.50
N PRO A 187 17.32 -0.89 -3.58
CA PRO A 187 16.34 -0.45 -4.57
C PRO A 187 15.63 -1.61 -5.28
N VAL A 188 16.32 -2.69 -5.63
CA VAL A 188 15.70 -3.85 -6.28
C VAL A 188 14.74 -4.57 -5.34
N ALA A 189 15.15 -4.81 -4.10
CA ALA A 189 14.28 -5.43 -3.10
C ALA A 189 13.03 -4.57 -2.85
N LEU A 190 13.20 -3.26 -2.72
CA LEU A 190 12.09 -2.33 -2.49
C LEU A 190 11.20 -2.20 -3.73
N PHE A 191 11.75 -2.18 -4.94
CA PHE A 191 10.98 -2.13 -6.18
C PHE A 191 9.98 -3.29 -6.26
N GLY A 192 10.43 -4.52 -6.05
CA GLY A 192 9.55 -5.67 -6.12
C GLY A 192 8.53 -5.72 -4.99
N LEU A 193 8.92 -5.34 -3.77
CA LEU A 193 7.97 -5.21 -2.67
C LEU A 193 6.89 -4.16 -2.99
N MET A 194 7.26 -3.02 -3.59
CA MET A 194 6.32 -1.97 -3.98
C MET A 194 5.38 -2.41 -5.10
N ILE A 195 5.84 -3.25 -6.04
CA ILE A 195 4.95 -3.90 -7.00
C ILE A 195 3.87 -4.70 -6.26
N GLY A 196 4.25 -5.56 -5.30
CA GLY A 196 3.31 -6.29 -4.47
C GLY A 196 2.34 -5.36 -3.73
N TYR A 197 2.86 -4.36 -3.04
CA TYR A 197 2.05 -3.39 -2.29
C TYR A 197 0.99 -2.66 -3.15
N GLN A 198 1.37 -2.20 -4.34
CA GLN A 198 0.42 -1.54 -5.24
C GLN A 198 -0.68 -2.51 -5.72
N GLY A 199 -0.34 -3.76 -5.96
CA GLY A 199 -1.33 -4.79 -6.29
C GLY A 199 -2.28 -5.09 -5.14
N VAL A 200 -1.80 -5.11 -3.90
CA VAL A 200 -2.67 -5.22 -2.71
C VAL A 200 -3.63 -4.04 -2.64
N ARG A 201 -3.15 -2.81 -2.89
CA ARG A 201 -4.02 -1.61 -2.92
C ARG A 201 -5.13 -1.72 -3.94
N LEU A 202 -4.81 -2.15 -5.16
CA LEU A 202 -5.79 -2.29 -6.23
C LEU A 202 -6.72 -3.48 -5.96
N GLY A 203 -6.18 -4.68 -5.72
CA GLY A 203 -6.95 -5.90 -5.53
C GLY A 203 -7.94 -5.81 -4.38
N ARG A 204 -7.55 -5.19 -3.25
CA ARG A 204 -8.46 -4.99 -2.12
C ARG A 204 -9.63 -4.06 -2.44
N SER A 205 -9.39 -3.01 -3.23
CA SER A 205 -10.45 -2.04 -3.56
C SER A 205 -11.43 -2.60 -4.58
N THR A 206 -10.95 -3.31 -5.59
CA THR A 206 -11.80 -3.97 -6.60
C THR A 206 -12.58 -5.12 -5.98
N TYR A 207 -11.91 -6.03 -5.28
CA TYR A 207 -12.57 -7.18 -4.65
C TYR A 207 -13.68 -6.76 -3.66
N LEU A 208 -13.42 -5.75 -2.82
CA LEU A 208 -14.43 -5.24 -1.87
C LEU A 208 -15.67 -4.68 -2.59
N VAL A 209 -15.46 -3.95 -3.68
CA VAL A 209 -16.56 -3.37 -4.46
C VAL A 209 -17.39 -4.47 -5.14
N ASP A 210 -16.72 -5.49 -5.67
CA ASP A 210 -17.37 -6.57 -6.43
C ASP A 210 -18.14 -7.52 -5.50
N MET A 211 -17.61 -7.79 -4.29
CA MET A 211 -18.26 -8.68 -3.33
C MET A 211 -19.39 -8.02 -2.53
N SER A 212 -19.37 -6.68 -2.37
CA SER A 212 -20.30 -6.00 -1.48
C SER A 212 -21.66 -5.76 -2.12
N PRO A 213 -22.79 -6.10 -1.44
CA PRO A 213 -24.13 -5.67 -1.87
C PRO A 213 -24.16 -4.14 -2.01
N LYS A 214 -24.90 -3.63 -3.00
CA LYS A 214 -24.92 -2.20 -3.31
C LYS A 214 -25.34 -1.34 -2.11
N ASP A 215 -26.33 -1.82 -1.34
CA ASP A 215 -26.90 -1.10 -0.20
C ASP A 215 -26.02 -1.17 1.06
N ASP A 216 -25.20 -2.21 1.22
CA ASP A 216 -24.37 -2.45 2.40
C ASP A 216 -22.89 -2.10 2.18
N ARG A 217 -22.52 -1.58 1.01
CA ARG A 217 -21.13 -1.31 0.62
C ARG A 217 -20.41 -0.39 1.60
N ALA A 218 -21.11 0.58 2.18
CA ALA A 218 -20.55 1.48 3.19
C ALA A 218 -20.19 0.72 4.48
N ALA A 219 -21.08 -0.16 4.96
CA ALA A 219 -20.86 -0.98 6.14
C ALA A 219 -19.69 -1.97 5.95
N TYR A 220 -19.64 -2.68 4.80
CA TYR A 220 -18.53 -3.58 4.45
C TYR A 220 -17.18 -2.85 4.42
N THR A 221 -17.16 -1.65 3.83
CA THR A 221 -15.96 -0.81 3.78
C THR A 221 -15.51 -0.38 5.17
N ALA A 222 -16.44 0.09 6.00
CA ALA A 222 -16.15 0.56 7.35
C ALA A 222 -15.64 -0.57 8.24
N VAL A 223 -16.34 -1.72 8.27
CA VAL A 223 -15.95 -2.91 9.04
C VAL A 223 -14.56 -3.38 8.63
N SER A 224 -14.33 -3.51 7.31
CA SER A 224 -13.04 -3.94 6.79
C SER A 224 -11.91 -2.96 7.15
N ASN A 225 -12.13 -1.64 7.04
CA ASN A 225 -11.10 -0.65 7.36
C ASN A 225 -10.83 -0.57 8.86
N THR A 226 -11.86 -0.65 9.70
CA THR A 226 -11.70 -0.66 11.17
C THR A 226 -10.90 -1.88 11.62
N SER A 227 -11.25 -3.06 11.14
CA SER A 227 -10.54 -4.31 11.47
C SER A 227 -9.07 -4.23 11.06
N VAL A 228 -8.80 -3.76 9.83
CA VAL A 228 -7.43 -3.60 9.33
C VAL A 228 -6.68 -2.53 10.14
N GLY A 229 -7.33 -1.43 10.54
CA GLY A 229 -6.73 -0.39 11.38
C GLY A 229 -6.27 -0.92 12.74
N VAL A 230 -7.13 -1.68 13.43
CA VAL A 230 -6.79 -2.31 14.71
C VAL A 230 -5.62 -3.29 14.54
N MET A 231 -5.69 -4.13 13.50
CA MET A 231 -4.63 -5.11 13.24
C MET A 231 -3.32 -4.45 12.80
N LEU A 232 -3.37 -3.30 12.14
CA LEU A 232 -2.17 -2.53 11.78
C LEU A 232 -1.41 -2.08 13.04
N LEU A 233 -2.11 -1.65 14.08
CA LEU A 233 -1.49 -1.29 15.36
C LEU A 233 -0.86 -2.51 16.04
N ALA A 234 -1.58 -3.64 16.05
CA ALA A 234 -1.07 -4.88 16.63
C ALA A 234 0.17 -5.39 15.86
N PHE A 235 0.13 -5.39 14.53
CA PHE A 235 1.28 -5.76 13.70
C PHE A 235 2.46 -4.80 13.90
N GLY A 236 2.20 -3.48 14.00
CA GLY A 236 3.23 -2.49 14.28
C GLY A 236 3.94 -2.74 15.61
N ALA A 237 3.17 -2.99 16.67
CA ALA A 237 3.71 -3.30 17.99
C ALA A 237 4.51 -4.62 17.99
N ALA A 238 3.95 -5.68 17.40
CA ALA A 238 4.63 -6.97 17.30
C ALA A 238 5.93 -6.87 16.50
N SER A 239 5.93 -6.11 15.40
CA SER A 239 7.10 -5.90 14.56
C SER A 239 8.19 -5.10 15.27
N SER A 240 7.81 -4.12 16.09
CA SER A 240 8.76 -3.36 16.90
C SER A 240 9.45 -4.26 17.93
N ALA A 241 8.71 -5.17 18.57
CA ALA A 241 9.28 -6.15 19.48
C ALA A 241 10.19 -7.15 18.75
N LEU A 242 9.77 -7.62 17.58
CA LEU A 242 10.57 -8.56 16.77
C LEU A 242 11.84 -7.91 16.21
N ALA A 243 11.81 -6.60 15.92
CA ALA A 243 12.95 -5.85 15.41
C ALA A 243 14.14 -5.78 16.41
N ILE A 244 13.92 -6.09 17.69
CA ILE A 244 14.98 -6.24 18.68
C ILE A 244 15.91 -7.41 18.30
N ALA A 245 15.37 -8.47 17.68
CA ALA A 245 16.15 -9.59 17.17
C ALA A 245 16.83 -9.32 15.82
N GLY A 246 16.51 -8.20 15.19
CA GLY A 246 17.05 -7.76 13.91
C GLY A 246 15.97 -7.50 12.85
N PRO A 247 16.21 -6.56 11.91
CA PRO A 247 15.26 -6.23 10.85
C PRO A 247 15.04 -7.40 9.87
N ASP A 248 16.01 -8.26 9.68
CA ASP A 248 15.94 -9.48 8.88
C ASP A 248 14.91 -10.47 9.43
N MET A 249 14.83 -10.64 10.76
CA MET A 249 13.81 -11.48 11.39
C MET A 249 12.40 -10.98 11.14
N VAL A 250 12.19 -9.67 11.15
CA VAL A 250 10.89 -9.07 10.79
C VAL A 250 10.52 -9.41 9.34
N LEU A 251 11.47 -9.27 8.41
CA LEU A 251 11.22 -9.53 6.99
C LEU A 251 10.97 -11.01 6.71
N ILE A 252 11.63 -11.94 7.43
CA ILE A 252 11.37 -13.38 7.32
C ILE A 252 9.94 -13.71 7.75
N VAL A 253 9.52 -13.21 8.91
CA VAL A 253 8.16 -13.40 9.41
C VAL A 253 7.15 -12.80 8.45
N TYR A 254 7.41 -11.61 7.94
CA TYR A 254 6.56 -10.96 6.97
C TYR A 254 6.45 -11.73 5.65
N ALA A 255 7.54 -12.31 5.16
CA ALA A 255 7.52 -13.17 3.98
C ALA A 255 6.62 -14.39 4.21
N GLY A 256 6.76 -15.06 5.35
CA GLY A 256 5.91 -16.19 5.73
C GLY A 256 4.43 -15.81 5.80
N ILE A 257 4.11 -14.66 6.43
CA ILE A 257 2.73 -14.15 6.51
C ILE A 257 2.17 -13.85 5.13
N CYS A 258 2.95 -13.28 4.20
CA CYS A 258 2.52 -13.01 2.83
C CYS A 258 2.22 -14.32 2.05
N VAL A 259 2.96 -15.38 2.28
CA VAL A 259 2.66 -16.71 1.69
C VAL A 259 1.33 -17.24 2.23
N VAL A 260 1.12 -17.17 3.56
CA VAL A 260 -0.15 -17.58 4.19
C VAL A 260 -1.30 -16.72 3.65
N ALA A 261 -1.09 -15.41 3.48
CA ALA A 261 -2.08 -14.50 2.89
C ALA A 261 -2.51 -14.95 1.50
N SER A 262 -1.56 -15.36 0.66
CA SER A 262 -1.85 -15.90 -0.68
C SER A 262 -2.65 -17.19 -0.62
N GLY A 263 -2.36 -18.06 0.34
CA GLY A 263 -3.14 -19.27 0.61
C GLY A 263 -4.57 -18.96 1.04
N VAL A 264 -4.77 -17.99 1.93
CA VAL A 264 -6.12 -17.52 2.33
C VAL A 264 -6.84 -16.91 1.14
N ALA A 265 -6.17 -16.04 0.36
CA ALA A 265 -6.77 -15.45 -0.84
C ALA A 265 -7.20 -16.50 -1.87
N PHE A 266 -6.48 -17.62 -1.96
CA PHE A 266 -6.85 -18.74 -2.83
C PHE A 266 -8.17 -19.40 -2.41
N THR A 267 -8.54 -19.38 -1.13
CA THR A 267 -9.81 -19.93 -0.62
C THR A 267 -11.00 -18.98 -0.76
N MET A 268 -10.76 -17.73 -1.18
CA MET A 268 -11.82 -16.76 -1.40
C MET A 268 -12.61 -17.08 -2.67
N LYS A 269 -13.86 -16.63 -2.74
CA LYS A 269 -14.69 -16.77 -3.94
C LYS A 269 -14.17 -15.88 -5.08
N GLU A 270 -14.35 -16.31 -6.33
CA GLU A 270 -14.20 -15.43 -7.47
C GLU A 270 -15.43 -14.53 -7.57
N VAL A 271 -15.22 -13.22 -7.58
CA VAL A 271 -16.31 -12.22 -7.62
C VAL A 271 -16.27 -11.34 -8.86
N SER A 272 -15.22 -11.50 -9.69
CA SER A 272 -15.09 -10.80 -10.97
C SER A 272 -15.76 -11.63 -12.05
N GLU A 273 -16.89 -11.15 -12.60
CA GLU A 273 -17.55 -11.70 -13.77
C GLU A 273 -17.11 -10.99 -15.05
#